data_14028bfc5d42a5a99f1e843d3ace69d0
#
_entry.id   14028bfc5d42a5a99f1e843d3ace69d0
#
_cell.length_a   1.000
_cell.length_b   1.000
_cell.length_c   1.000
_cell.angle_alpha   90.00
_cell.angle_beta   90.00
_cell.angle_gamma   90.00
#
_symmetry.space_group_name_H-M   'P 1'
#
loop_
_entity.id
_entity.type
_entity.pdbx_description
1 polymer ?
#
loop_
_entity_poly.entity_id
_entity_poly.type
_entity_poly.pdbx_seq_one_letter_code
_entity_poly.pdbx_strand_id
1 'polypeptide(L)'
;MPRFAANLSMMFTEVPFIERFAAARKAGFDAVEFLFPYDYSPQQIQQQLVQNHLTLALFNTAPGDINAGEWGLSALPGREHEARADIDLALEYALALNCEQVHVMAGVVPAGEDAERYRAVFIDNLRYAAD
;
A
#
# COMPACT_ATOMS: atom_id res chain seq x y z
N MET A 1 7.37 -11.25 -22.58
CA MET A 1 6.91 -9.85 -22.68
C MET A 1 6.74 -9.27 -21.27
N PRO A 2 7.10 -8.02 -21.03
CA PRO A 2 6.85 -7.39 -19.73
C PRO A 2 5.35 -7.31 -19.45
N ARG A 3 4.99 -7.45 -18.18
CA ARG A 3 3.61 -7.28 -17.70
C ARG A 3 3.51 -5.90 -17.04
N PHE A 4 2.40 -5.20 -17.26
CA PHE A 4 2.17 -3.86 -16.75
C PHE A 4 0.96 -3.85 -15.83
N ALA A 5 1.03 -3.06 -14.75
CA ALA A 5 -0.10 -2.72 -13.88
C ALA A 5 -0.39 -1.22 -13.98
N ALA A 6 -1.66 -0.85 -13.98
CA ALA A 6 -2.05 0.56 -13.90
C ALA A 6 -2.05 1.01 -12.44
N ASN A 7 -1.36 2.10 -12.13
CA ASN A 7 -1.43 2.70 -10.79
C ASN A 7 -2.68 3.60 -10.67
N LEU A 8 -3.70 3.09 -9.99
CA LEU A 8 -4.99 3.78 -9.87
C LEU A 8 -4.97 5.00 -8.94
N SER A 9 -3.91 5.19 -8.18
CA SER A 9 -3.72 6.43 -7.42
C SER A 9 -3.27 7.60 -8.30
N MET A 10 -2.72 7.30 -9.49
CA MET A 10 -2.14 8.28 -10.41
C MET A 10 -2.82 8.33 -11.78
N MET A 11 -3.48 7.24 -12.18
CA MET A 11 -4.14 7.11 -13.48
C MET A 11 -5.67 7.11 -13.32
N PHE A 12 -6.36 7.56 -14.36
CA PHE A 12 -7.82 7.63 -14.41
C PHE A 12 -8.44 8.51 -13.30
N THR A 13 -7.71 9.55 -12.90
CA THR A 13 -8.09 10.43 -11.78
C THR A 13 -9.29 11.33 -12.09
N GLU A 14 -9.75 11.36 -13.32
CA GLU A 14 -10.97 12.03 -13.78
C GLU A 14 -12.26 11.38 -13.24
N VAL A 15 -12.16 10.13 -12.73
CA VAL A 15 -13.27 9.41 -12.11
C VAL A 15 -12.94 9.01 -10.66
N PRO A 16 -13.96 8.75 -9.81
CA PRO A 16 -13.74 8.24 -8.45
C PRO A 16 -12.95 6.95 -8.43
N PHE A 17 -12.19 6.69 -7.34
CA PHE A 17 -11.29 5.55 -7.23
C PHE A 17 -11.94 4.20 -7.61
N ILE A 18 -13.16 3.94 -7.13
CA ILE A 18 -13.89 2.69 -7.39
C ILE A 18 -14.17 2.49 -8.90
N GLU A 19 -14.34 3.57 -9.66
CA GLU A 19 -14.60 3.49 -11.10
C GLU A 19 -13.32 3.34 -11.92
N ARG A 20 -12.14 3.59 -11.34
CA ARG A 20 -10.84 3.48 -12.02
C ARG A 20 -10.48 2.04 -12.40
N PHE A 21 -11.01 1.04 -11.69
CA PHE A 21 -10.84 -0.36 -12.03
C PHE A 21 -11.43 -0.67 -13.42
N ALA A 22 -12.66 -0.26 -13.67
CA ALA A 22 -13.30 -0.43 -14.97
C ALA A 22 -12.59 0.36 -16.07
N ALA A 23 -12.12 1.57 -15.78
CA ALA A 23 -11.33 2.40 -16.69
C ALA A 23 -10.02 1.72 -17.08
N ALA A 24 -9.29 1.15 -16.12
CA ALA A 24 -8.06 0.40 -16.37
C ALA A 24 -8.30 -0.83 -17.26
N ARG A 25 -9.35 -1.59 -16.98
CA ARG A 25 -9.72 -2.75 -17.81
C ARG A 25 -10.06 -2.35 -19.22
N LYS A 26 -10.84 -1.28 -19.40
CA LYS A 26 -11.19 -0.72 -20.70
C LYS A 26 -9.97 -0.25 -21.49
N ALA A 27 -8.95 0.26 -20.79
CA ALA A 27 -7.68 0.66 -21.40
C ALA A 27 -6.74 -0.52 -21.73
N GLY A 28 -7.13 -1.77 -21.39
CA GLY A 28 -6.40 -2.98 -21.75
C GLY A 28 -5.45 -3.52 -20.68
N PHE A 29 -5.50 -3.00 -19.44
CA PHE A 29 -4.72 -3.54 -18.34
C PHE A 29 -5.35 -4.82 -17.78
N ASP A 30 -4.52 -5.79 -17.42
CA ASP A 30 -4.91 -7.02 -16.72
C ASP A 30 -4.56 -6.96 -15.23
N ALA A 31 -3.77 -5.97 -14.81
CA ALA A 31 -3.35 -5.77 -13.43
C ALA A 31 -3.42 -4.28 -13.05
N VAL A 32 -3.65 -4.05 -11.77
CA VAL A 32 -3.65 -2.71 -11.16
C VAL A 32 -2.79 -2.69 -9.91
N GLU A 33 -2.37 -1.51 -9.50
CA GLU A 33 -1.80 -1.21 -8.21
C GLU A 33 -2.38 0.11 -7.69
N PHE A 34 -2.21 0.39 -6.42
CA PHE A 34 -2.60 1.68 -5.82
C PHE A 34 -1.82 1.89 -4.51
N LEU A 35 -1.82 3.12 -4.01
CA LEU A 35 -1.05 3.43 -2.81
C LEU A 35 -1.79 2.99 -1.54
N PHE A 36 -2.94 3.57 -1.25
CA PHE A 36 -3.62 3.43 0.04
C PHE A 36 -5.09 3.05 -0.16
N PRO A 37 -5.47 1.78 0.07
CA PRO A 37 -6.84 1.31 -0.13
C PRO A 37 -7.79 1.56 1.06
N TYR A 38 -7.31 2.11 2.16
CA TYR A 38 -7.93 2.02 3.49
C TYR A 38 -9.19 2.85 3.69
N ASP A 39 -9.55 3.72 2.74
CA ASP A 39 -10.83 4.43 2.71
C ASP A 39 -11.99 3.54 2.23
N TYR A 40 -11.68 2.34 1.72
CA TYR A 40 -12.64 1.36 1.19
C TYR A 40 -12.47 0.02 1.92
N SER A 41 -13.55 -0.71 2.10
CA SER A 41 -13.44 -2.06 2.66
C SER A 41 -12.74 -3.01 1.68
N PRO A 42 -12.06 -4.06 2.17
CA PRO A 42 -11.48 -5.09 1.30
C PRO A 42 -12.52 -5.67 0.33
N GLN A 43 -13.77 -5.86 0.79
CA GLN A 43 -14.86 -6.41 -0.01
C GLN A 43 -15.25 -5.51 -1.19
N GLN A 44 -15.29 -4.18 -0.99
CA GLN A 44 -15.57 -3.23 -2.06
C GLN A 44 -14.50 -3.29 -3.16
N ILE A 45 -13.22 -3.37 -2.77
CA ILE A 45 -12.11 -3.46 -3.71
C ILE A 45 -12.10 -4.82 -4.41
N GLN A 46 -12.28 -5.91 -3.66
CA GLN A 46 -12.34 -7.27 -4.22
C GLN A 46 -13.44 -7.38 -5.28
N GLN A 47 -14.61 -6.80 -5.02
CA GLN A 47 -15.70 -6.77 -5.99
C GLN A 47 -15.27 -6.12 -7.30
N GLN A 48 -14.55 -5.00 -7.25
CA GLN A 48 -14.05 -4.33 -8.45
C GLN A 48 -13.01 -5.16 -9.20
N LEU A 49 -12.09 -5.80 -8.48
CA LEU A 49 -11.09 -6.69 -9.09
C LEU A 49 -11.75 -7.85 -9.83
N VAL A 50 -12.72 -8.52 -9.19
CA VAL A 50 -13.44 -9.66 -9.77
C VAL A 50 -14.28 -9.24 -10.97
N GLN A 51 -15.11 -8.19 -10.83
CA GLN A 51 -16.00 -7.71 -11.91
C GLN A 51 -15.24 -7.27 -13.15
N ASN A 52 -14.04 -6.71 -12.98
CA ASN A 52 -13.23 -6.21 -14.09
C ASN A 52 -12.14 -7.19 -14.54
N HIS A 53 -12.08 -8.41 -13.97
CA HIS A 53 -11.05 -9.41 -14.29
C HIS A 53 -9.63 -8.86 -14.16
N LEU A 54 -9.35 -8.16 -13.04
CA LEU A 54 -8.06 -7.57 -12.73
C LEU A 54 -7.38 -8.29 -11.58
N THR A 55 -6.06 -8.37 -11.62
CA THR A 55 -5.23 -8.77 -10.48
C THR A 55 -4.66 -7.54 -9.79
N LEU A 56 -4.53 -7.59 -8.47
CA LEU A 56 -3.82 -6.56 -7.70
C LEU A 56 -2.35 -6.94 -7.59
N ALA A 57 -1.47 -6.09 -8.10
CA ALA A 57 -0.03 -6.35 -8.12
C ALA A 57 0.66 -5.88 -6.83
N LEU A 58 0.25 -4.71 -6.31
CA LEU A 58 0.92 -4.07 -5.17
C LEU A 58 0.01 -3.01 -4.54
N PHE A 59 0.15 -2.82 -3.23
CA PHE A 59 -0.30 -1.62 -2.50
C PHE A 59 0.62 -1.38 -1.30
N ASN A 60 0.43 -0.27 -0.59
CA ASN A 60 1.31 0.15 0.50
C ASN A 60 0.65 -0.04 1.87
N THR A 61 1.44 -0.19 2.93
CA THR A 61 0.99 0.07 4.30
C THR A 61 0.51 1.51 4.43
N ALA A 62 -0.31 1.80 5.45
CA ALA A 62 -0.81 3.15 5.68
C ALA A 62 0.35 4.17 5.82
N PRO A 63 0.18 5.39 5.31
CA PRO A 63 1.27 6.37 5.24
C PRO A 63 1.51 7.12 6.55
N GLY A 64 0.63 7.03 7.54
CA GLY A 64 0.56 7.95 8.66
C GLY A 64 -0.13 9.26 8.27
N ASP A 65 0.21 10.35 8.95
CA ASP A 65 -0.35 11.67 8.65
C ASP A 65 0.44 12.38 7.54
N ILE A 66 -0.07 12.27 6.31
CA ILE A 66 0.55 12.90 5.13
C ILE A 66 0.62 14.42 5.28
N ASN A 67 -0.36 15.05 5.94
CA ASN A 67 -0.37 16.49 6.14
C ASN A 67 0.72 16.95 7.11
N ALA A 68 1.14 16.08 8.03
CA ALA A 68 2.29 16.29 8.89
C ALA A 68 3.63 15.89 8.24
N GLY A 69 3.61 15.45 6.99
CA GLY A 69 4.81 15.03 6.24
C GLY A 69 5.23 13.59 6.48
N GLU A 70 4.35 12.76 7.05
CA GLU A 70 4.62 11.33 7.23
C GLU A 70 4.44 10.57 5.90
N TRP A 71 5.36 9.65 5.62
CA TRP A 71 5.34 8.76 4.47
C TRP A 71 5.69 7.34 4.89
N GLY A 72 4.95 6.84 5.88
CA GLY A 72 5.17 5.57 6.54
C GLY A 72 5.72 5.75 7.94
N LEU A 73 5.59 4.71 8.76
CA LEU A 73 5.96 4.71 10.17
C LEU A 73 7.00 3.64 10.52
N SER A 74 7.31 2.74 9.59
CA SER A 74 7.99 1.49 9.92
C SER A 74 9.47 1.65 10.28
N ALA A 75 10.08 2.81 9.99
CA ALA A 75 11.44 3.13 10.44
C ALA A 75 11.48 4.09 11.62
N LEU A 76 10.33 4.59 12.10
CA LEU A 76 10.30 5.65 13.10
C LEU A 76 10.46 5.10 14.52
N PRO A 77 11.55 5.44 15.27
CA PRO A 77 11.71 5.03 16.65
C PRO A 77 10.58 5.59 17.53
N GLY A 78 10.01 4.73 18.38
CA GLY A 78 8.89 5.09 19.27
C GLY A 78 7.51 4.95 18.62
N ARG A 79 7.42 4.60 17.34
CA ARG A 79 6.17 4.40 16.60
C ARG A 79 5.96 2.92 16.16
N GLU A 80 6.72 1.99 16.76
CA GLU A 80 6.72 0.57 16.39
C GLU A 80 5.34 -0.08 16.55
N HIS A 81 4.60 0.29 17.59
CA HIS A 81 3.26 -0.26 17.81
C HIS A 81 2.29 0.15 16.69
N GLU A 82 2.31 1.41 16.28
CA GLU A 82 1.48 1.93 15.19
C GLU A 82 1.90 1.30 13.85
N ALA A 83 3.20 1.23 13.58
CA ALA A 83 3.73 0.60 12.37
C ALA A 83 3.31 -0.86 12.22
N ARG A 84 3.34 -1.63 13.32
CA ARG A 84 2.90 -3.03 13.31
C ARG A 84 1.38 -3.16 13.13
N ALA A 85 0.59 -2.26 13.71
CA ALA A 85 -0.84 -2.22 13.44
C ALA A 85 -1.15 -1.92 11.96
N ASP A 86 -0.38 -1.03 11.32
CA ASP A 86 -0.49 -0.76 9.88
C ASP A 86 -0.09 -1.98 9.02
N ILE A 87 0.93 -2.73 9.44
CA ILE A 87 1.36 -3.98 8.80
C ILE A 87 0.26 -5.04 8.91
N ASP A 88 -0.32 -5.23 10.10
CA ASP A 88 -1.41 -6.19 10.34
C ASP A 88 -2.64 -5.86 9.49
N LEU A 89 -3.02 -4.57 9.42
CA LEU A 89 -4.10 -4.10 8.57
C LEU A 89 -3.80 -4.35 7.08
N ALA A 90 -2.58 -4.08 6.63
CA ALA A 90 -2.18 -4.35 5.26
C ALA A 90 -2.22 -5.85 4.94
N LEU A 91 -1.83 -6.71 5.87
CA LEU A 91 -1.93 -8.16 5.72
C LEU A 91 -3.38 -8.64 5.56
N GLU A 92 -4.31 -8.08 6.36
CA GLU A 92 -5.75 -8.35 6.22
C GLU A 92 -6.25 -8.02 4.81
N TYR A 93 -5.90 -6.84 4.29
CA TYR A 93 -6.24 -6.44 2.91
C TYR A 93 -5.55 -7.35 1.87
N ALA A 94 -4.27 -7.67 2.04
CA ALA A 94 -3.54 -8.52 1.11
C ALA A 94 -4.18 -9.91 0.96
N LEU A 95 -4.57 -10.52 2.08
CA LEU A 95 -5.26 -11.81 2.09
C LEU A 95 -6.63 -11.73 1.41
N ALA A 96 -7.43 -10.73 1.74
CA ALA A 96 -8.75 -10.54 1.16
C ALA A 96 -8.71 -10.24 -0.35
N LEU A 97 -7.68 -9.54 -0.82
CA LEU A 97 -7.53 -9.12 -2.21
C LEU A 97 -6.66 -10.07 -3.05
N ASN A 98 -6.15 -11.15 -2.44
CA ASN A 98 -5.21 -12.08 -3.07
C ASN A 98 -4.00 -11.36 -3.69
N CYS A 99 -3.42 -10.42 -2.93
CA CYS A 99 -2.26 -9.64 -3.31
C CYS A 99 -1.00 -10.20 -2.64
N GLU A 100 -0.02 -10.59 -3.44
CA GLU A 100 1.21 -11.24 -2.95
C GLU A 100 2.28 -10.25 -2.50
N GLN A 101 2.10 -8.95 -2.78
CA GLN A 101 3.12 -7.94 -2.52
C GLN A 101 2.53 -6.72 -1.81
N VAL A 102 3.15 -6.34 -0.70
CA VAL A 102 2.84 -5.11 0.03
C VAL A 102 4.13 -4.31 0.21
N HIS A 103 4.08 -3.03 -0.13
CA HIS A 103 5.16 -2.11 0.17
C HIS A 103 5.05 -1.61 1.61
N VAL A 104 5.99 -1.99 2.45
CA VAL A 104 6.10 -1.49 3.83
C VAL A 104 6.79 -0.12 3.82
N MET A 105 6.04 0.93 4.08
CA MET A 105 6.54 2.30 4.02
C MET A 105 7.39 2.64 5.24
N ALA A 106 8.65 2.99 4.98
CA ALA A 106 9.63 3.27 6.04
C ALA A 106 9.33 4.55 6.82
N GLY A 107 8.97 5.61 6.12
CA GLY A 107 8.91 6.96 6.67
C GLY A 107 10.14 7.81 6.31
N VAL A 108 10.21 8.98 6.90
CA VAL A 108 11.27 9.96 6.63
C VAL A 108 12.16 10.11 7.85
N VAL A 109 13.48 9.98 7.66
CA VAL A 109 14.47 10.29 8.71
C VAL A 109 14.64 11.80 8.76
N PRO A 110 14.34 12.49 9.88
CA PRO A 110 14.54 13.91 9.98
C PRO A 110 16.01 14.30 9.88
N ALA A 111 16.29 15.51 9.40
CA ALA A 111 17.65 16.01 9.33
C ALA A 111 18.31 16.06 10.72
N GLY A 112 19.52 15.53 10.84
CA GLY A 112 20.28 15.51 12.10
C GLY A 112 20.00 14.31 13.02
N GLU A 113 19.03 13.45 12.67
CA GLU A 113 18.78 12.22 13.39
C GLU A 113 19.74 11.10 12.98
N ASP A 114 19.90 10.11 13.86
CA ASP A 114 20.76 8.94 13.61
C ASP A 114 20.09 7.95 12.65
N ALA A 115 20.50 7.97 11.40
CA ALA A 115 19.96 7.10 10.35
C ALA A 115 20.13 5.60 10.67
N GLU A 116 21.16 5.18 11.38
CA GLU A 116 21.36 3.77 11.75
C GLU A 116 20.33 3.31 12.77
N ARG A 117 19.90 4.17 13.67
CA ARG A 117 18.79 3.88 14.59
C ARG A 117 17.48 3.64 13.83
N TYR A 118 17.16 4.49 12.87
CA TYR A 118 15.96 4.33 12.00
C TYR A 118 16.03 3.05 11.16
N ARG A 119 17.21 2.76 10.61
CA ARG A 119 17.45 1.52 9.86
C ARG A 119 17.23 0.28 10.73
N ALA A 120 17.70 0.27 11.96
CA ALA A 120 17.51 -0.84 12.89
C ALA A 120 16.01 -1.08 13.18
N VAL A 121 15.25 -0.01 13.47
CA VAL A 121 13.79 -0.08 13.67
C VAL A 121 13.08 -0.62 12.44
N PHE A 122 13.46 -0.14 11.25
CA PHE A 122 12.87 -0.61 10.01
C PHE A 122 13.12 -2.11 9.77
N ILE A 123 14.34 -2.58 9.99
CA ILE A 123 14.67 -4.01 9.87
C ILE A 123 13.84 -4.85 10.84
N ASP A 124 13.65 -4.38 12.10
CA ASP A 124 12.87 -5.10 13.09
C ASP A 124 11.38 -5.19 12.71
N ASN A 125 10.82 -4.11 12.19
CA ASN A 125 9.44 -4.11 11.70
C ASN A 125 9.28 -4.94 10.40
N LEU A 126 10.29 -4.99 9.53
CA LEU A 126 10.26 -5.89 8.36
C LEU A 126 10.33 -7.37 8.78
N ARG A 127 11.05 -7.71 9.83
CA ARG A 127 11.03 -9.07 10.41
C ARG A 127 9.65 -9.41 10.94
N TYR A 128 9.05 -8.49 11.70
CA TYR A 128 7.66 -8.65 12.15
C TYR A 128 6.69 -8.90 10.98
N ALA A 129 6.83 -8.15 9.89
CA ALA A 129 5.97 -8.30 8.72
C ALA A 129 6.16 -9.64 7.98
N ALA A 130 7.32 -10.27 8.11
CA ALA A 130 7.66 -11.52 7.43
C ALA A 130 7.25 -12.78 8.22
N ASP A 131 7.00 -12.68 9.53
CA ASP A 131 6.59 -13.77 10.42
C ASP A 131 5.08 -14.01 10.37
#